data_dca7e5b5e4a0c9eea6cff61477b34f7b
#
_entry.id   dca7e5b5e4a0c9eea6cff61477b34f7b
#
_cell.length_a   1.000
_cell.length_b   1.000
_cell.length_c   1.000
_cell.angle_alpha   90.00
_cell.angle_beta   90.00
_cell.angle_gamma   90.00
#
_symmetry.space_group_name_H-M   'P 1'
#
loop_
_entity.id
_entity.type
_entity.pdbx_description
1 polymer ?
#
loop_
_entity_poly.entity_id
_entity_poly.type
_entity_poly.pdbx_seq_one_letter_code
_entity_poly.pdbx_strand_id
1 'polypeptide(L)'
;MVQSRKQNSSPGNSSSGNSSGLGARGIYENLREQIVAEVYGRGDVLPSARALAVELGVSRTTVTSAYEQLAAEGFVVIRHGTRPRVAIKIAHSEPGDLVHTVAEPHSLSAFGERLRSRAIPMRVASEKLVADFRYGDMSASDFPTLAWRKAMNDAALGRPLKLSYGDPCGLIRLRAALQGYLWRARSIRCEVSEIVVVNGSQQGLDLCARLLLDQGDGFAIEEPCYPMARSVFEMTGAIAAPVEVDAEGIRADLLADVDARLAYVTPSHQFPLGSVMSMGRRQQLLGWAKEKRAYIVEDDYDSEYRFDMNPIPPLRALGGASNVIYIGTVSKTLSPLLRIGYVVVPRELQEVFAHAKRLTDRHAPSLEQEALATLMETGAYESHVRKVRRQNARRRAALLDALQAEFRDLVRVEGAEAGLHVVVWFHDTPPSMAASFIDEAAALGVGIYSISPHYFDQTLDFEQTLDRSCLGLVMGYASLTEGQIHRGLKLLRRAYEEATGCGDVS
;
A
#
# COMPACT_ATOMS: atom_id res chain seq x y z
N MET A 1 -64.44 -16.53 -17.24
CA MET A 1 -64.37 -17.42 -18.40
C MET A 1 -62.99 -18.05 -18.36
N VAL A 2 -62.85 -19.23 -17.75
CA VAL A 2 -63.01 -20.57 -18.34
C VAL A 2 -62.02 -20.78 -19.49
N GLN A 3 -61.06 -21.65 -19.49
CA GLN A 3 -60.80 -23.06 -19.06
C GLN A 3 -59.32 -23.33 -19.18
N SER A 4 -58.54 -23.93 -18.28
CA SER A 4 -58.48 -25.30 -17.84
C SER A 4 -58.28 -26.38 -18.92
N ARG A 5 -57.09 -27.05 -18.88
CA ARG A 5 -56.92 -28.50 -19.04
C ARG A 5 -55.41 -28.82 -18.96
N LYS A 6 -54.95 -29.44 -17.88
CA LYS A 6 -54.85 -30.87 -17.59
C LYS A 6 -53.82 -31.64 -18.44
N GLN A 7 -52.71 -31.96 -17.78
CA GLN A 7 -52.16 -33.34 -17.51
C GLN A 7 -51.95 -34.26 -18.73
N ASN A 8 -50.73 -34.69 -18.94
CA ASN A 8 -50.44 -36.10 -18.69
C ASN A 8 -48.94 -36.44 -18.51
N SER A 9 -48.72 -37.33 -17.62
CA SER A 9 -47.53 -37.96 -17.14
C SER A 9 -46.95 -39.00 -18.10
N SER A 10 -45.64 -39.16 -18.09
CA SER A 10 -44.91 -40.40 -17.74
C SER A 10 -43.66 -40.63 -18.60
N PRO A 11 -42.72 -41.41 -18.17
CA PRO A 11 -41.29 -41.13 -18.26
C PRO A 11 -40.62 -41.88 -19.42
N GLY A 12 -39.76 -41.22 -20.11
CA GLY A 12 -38.93 -41.82 -21.15
C GLY A 12 -37.45 -41.67 -20.79
N ASN A 13 -36.93 -42.68 -20.18
CA ASN A 13 -35.53 -42.97 -20.03
C ASN A 13 -34.87 -43.03 -21.38
N SER A 14 -33.98 -42.12 -21.72
CA SER A 14 -33.01 -42.31 -22.79
C SER A 14 -31.73 -41.57 -22.44
N SER A 15 -30.84 -42.27 -21.78
CA SER A 15 -29.42 -41.99 -21.73
C SER A 15 -28.81 -42.02 -23.14
N SER A 16 -28.87 -40.92 -23.86
CA SER A 16 -28.04 -40.72 -25.03
C SER A 16 -26.72 -40.12 -24.56
N GLY A 17 -25.75 -41.01 -24.29
CA GLY A 17 -24.36 -40.64 -24.11
C GLY A 17 -23.86 -39.88 -25.34
N ASN A 18 -23.47 -38.66 -25.11
CA ASN A 18 -22.84 -37.78 -26.09
C ASN A 18 -21.40 -38.34 -26.34
N SER A 19 -21.23 -39.27 -27.30
CA SER A 19 -19.95 -39.74 -27.79
C SER A 19 -19.32 -38.71 -28.71
N SER A 20 -19.03 -37.51 -28.20
CA SER A 20 -18.00 -36.67 -28.79
C SER A 20 -16.65 -37.32 -28.44
N GLY A 21 -15.96 -37.87 -29.44
CA GLY A 21 -14.72 -38.66 -29.24
C GLY A 21 -13.73 -37.91 -28.31
N LEU A 22 -13.33 -38.61 -27.23
CA LEU A 22 -12.31 -38.12 -26.29
C LEU A 22 -11.04 -37.80 -27.09
N GLY A 23 -10.68 -36.50 -27.15
CA GLY A 23 -9.40 -36.07 -27.73
C GLY A 23 -8.20 -36.54 -26.87
N ALA A 24 -6.99 -36.44 -27.39
CA ALA A 24 -5.78 -36.85 -26.67
C ALA A 24 -5.68 -36.28 -25.24
N ARG A 25 -6.15 -35.04 -25.04
CA ARG A 25 -6.19 -34.38 -23.74
C ARG A 25 -7.16 -35.06 -22.77
N GLY A 26 -8.35 -35.42 -23.21
CA GLY A 26 -9.33 -36.11 -22.34
C GLY A 26 -8.87 -37.49 -21.91
N ILE A 27 -8.19 -38.24 -22.83
CA ILE A 27 -7.57 -39.51 -22.51
C ILE A 27 -6.42 -39.34 -21.51
N TYR A 28 -5.58 -38.32 -21.69
CA TYR A 28 -4.50 -37.97 -20.78
C TYR A 28 -5.06 -37.66 -19.38
N GLU A 29 -6.05 -36.73 -19.27
CA GLU A 29 -6.67 -36.36 -18.00
C GLU A 29 -7.28 -37.56 -17.27
N ASN A 30 -8.02 -38.41 -17.97
CA ASN A 30 -8.63 -39.60 -17.38
C ASN A 30 -7.59 -40.62 -16.86
N LEU A 31 -6.55 -40.92 -17.66
CA LEU A 31 -5.49 -41.82 -17.21
C LEU A 31 -4.66 -41.24 -16.08
N ARG A 32 -4.42 -39.93 -16.09
CA ARG A 32 -3.75 -39.23 -15.02
C ARG A 32 -4.56 -39.33 -13.70
N GLU A 33 -5.86 -39.10 -13.77
CA GLU A 33 -6.76 -39.26 -12.60
C GLU A 33 -6.73 -40.71 -12.08
N GLN A 34 -6.79 -41.71 -12.93
CA GLN A 34 -6.69 -43.12 -12.54
C GLN A 34 -5.35 -43.49 -11.92
N ILE A 35 -4.24 -42.94 -12.40
CA ILE A 35 -2.92 -43.11 -11.78
C ILE A 35 -2.85 -42.37 -10.45
N VAL A 36 -3.40 -41.17 -10.38
CA VAL A 36 -3.49 -40.38 -9.14
C VAL A 36 -4.38 -41.07 -8.10
N ALA A 37 -5.51 -41.65 -8.50
CA ALA A 37 -6.40 -42.41 -7.62
C ALA A 37 -5.89 -43.84 -7.30
N GLU A 38 -4.64 -44.17 -7.66
CA GLU A 38 -4.02 -45.51 -7.48
C GLU A 38 -4.81 -46.69 -8.12
N VAL A 39 -5.72 -46.40 -9.04
CA VAL A 39 -6.37 -47.45 -9.85
C VAL A 39 -5.30 -48.17 -10.64
N TYR A 40 -4.27 -47.44 -11.07
CA TYR A 40 -3.01 -48.01 -11.60
C TYR A 40 -1.86 -47.60 -10.66
N GLY A 41 -1.36 -48.57 -9.93
CA GLY A 41 -0.25 -48.36 -8.98
C GLY A 41 1.13 -48.32 -9.67
N ARG A 42 2.18 -47.96 -8.91
CA ARG A 42 3.56 -47.96 -9.42
C ARG A 42 3.97 -49.31 -9.94
N GLY A 43 4.42 -49.35 -11.20
CA GLY A 43 4.86 -50.54 -11.88
C GLY A 43 3.76 -51.25 -12.70
N ASP A 44 2.51 -50.87 -12.53
CA ASP A 44 1.40 -51.42 -13.29
C ASP A 44 1.51 -51.13 -14.77
N VAL A 45 1.01 -52.05 -15.56
CA VAL A 45 1.05 -52.00 -17.02
C VAL A 45 -0.24 -51.43 -17.56
N LEU A 46 -0.17 -50.28 -18.20
CA LEU A 46 -1.31 -49.68 -18.87
C LEU A 46 -1.69 -50.46 -20.16
N PRO A 47 -2.96 -50.35 -20.64
CA PRO A 47 -3.37 -50.90 -21.91
C PRO A 47 -2.43 -50.49 -23.05
N SER A 48 -2.28 -51.34 -24.06
CA SER A 48 -1.51 -50.89 -25.25
C SER A 48 -2.27 -49.79 -25.98
N ALA A 49 -1.55 -48.87 -26.65
CA ALA A 49 -2.19 -47.79 -27.42
C ALA A 49 -3.20 -48.32 -28.45
N ARG A 50 -2.99 -49.54 -28.97
CA ARG A 50 -3.93 -50.21 -29.89
C ARG A 50 -5.19 -50.71 -29.17
N ALA A 51 -5.04 -51.30 -27.99
CA ALA A 51 -6.17 -51.79 -27.21
C ALA A 51 -7.05 -50.67 -26.71
N LEU A 52 -6.44 -49.63 -26.11
CA LEU A 52 -7.17 -48.48 -25.61
C LEU A 52 -7.83 -47.64 -26.73
N ALA A 53 -7.23 -47.58 -27.91
CA ALA A 53 -7.82 -46.92 -29.06
C ALA A 53 -9.09 -47.64 -29.53
N VAL A 54 -9.10 -49.01 -29.54
CA VAL A 54 -10.29 -49.80 -29.86
C VAL A 54 -11.37 -49.62 -28.79
N GLU A 55 -11.01 -49.66 -27.51
CA GLU A 55 -11.93 -49.48 -26.38
C GLU A 55 -12.62 -48.13 -26.38
N LEU A 56 -11.86 -47.06 -26.64
CA LEU A 56 -12.38 -45.69 -26.60
C LEU A 56 -12.93 -45.20 -27.97
N GLY A 57 -12.85 -46.00 -29.00
CA GLY A 57 -13.32 -45.65 -30.36
C GLY A 57 -12.54 -44.50 -31.02
N VAL A 58 -11.28 -44.32 -30.66
CA VAL A 58 -10.42 -43.24 -31.15
C VAL A 58 -9.23 -43.74 -31.99
N SER A 59 -8.49 -42.82 -32.62
CA SER A 59 -7.31 -43.21 -33.37
C SER A 59 -6.17 -43.63 -32.44
N ARG A 60 -5.31 -44.59 -32.92
CA ARG A 60 -4.11 -44.99 -32.17
C ARG A 60 -3.16 -43.80 -31.90
N THR A 61 -3.08 -42.86 -32.83
CA THR A 61 -2.25 -41.66 -32.69
C THR A 61 -2.72 -40.79 -31.56
N THR A 62 -4.05 -40.67 -31.36
CA THR A 62 -4.66 -39.91 -30.23
C THR A 62 -4.23 -40.50 -28.88
N VAL A 63 -4.27 -41.81 -28.72
CA VAL A 63 -3.83 -42.48 -27.47
C VAL A 63 -2.32 -42.40 -27.31
N THR A 64 -1.55 -42.51 -28.39
CA THR A 64 -0.09 -42.40 -28.34
C THR A 64 0.32 -41.01 -27.85
N SER A 65 -0.32 -39.96 -28.35
CA SER A 65 -0.08 -38.57 -27.88
C SER A 65 -0.39 -38.37 -26.38
N ALA A 66 -1.48 -38.98 -25.87
CA ALA A 66 -1.79 -38.96 -24.45
C ALA A 66 -0.72 -39.70 -23.62
N TYR A 67 -0.24 -40.83 -24.07
CA TYR A 67 0.83 -41.56 -23.38
C TYR A 67 2.18 -40.81 -23.44
N GLU A 68 2.51 -40.16 -24.54
CA GLU A 68 3.72 -39.34 -24.68
C GLU A 68 3.67 -38.16 -23.68
N GLN A 69 2.51 -37.54 -23.51
CA GLN A 69 2.33 -36.50 -22.53
C GLN A 69 2.49 -37.01 -21.11
N LEU A 70 1.86 -38.14 -20.75
CA LEU A 70 2.04 -38.77 -19.43
C LEU A 70 3.51 -39.16 -19.18
N ALA A 71 4.23 -39.57 -20.24
CA ALA A 71 5.65 -39.89 -20.13
C ALA A 71 6.52 -38.64 -19.99
N ALA A 72 6.22 -37.55 -20.67
CA ALA A 72 6.91 -36.28 -20.55
C ALA A 72 6.77 -35.70 -19.14
N GLU A 73 5.63 -35.92 -18.52
CA GLU A 73 5.35 -35.49 -17.11
C GLU A 73 5.83 -36.53 -16.06
N GLY A 74 6.39 -37.66 -16.50
CA GLY A 74 6.96 -38.68 -15.63
C GLY A 74 5.95 -39.62 -14.97
N PHE A 75 4.67 -39.56 -15.31
CA PHE A 75 3.65 -40.51 -14.79
C PHE A 75 3.86 -41.92 -15.25
N VAL A 76 4.32 -42.10 -16.48
CA VAL A 76 4.58 -43.41 -17.09
C VAL A 76 5.96 -43.50 -17.75
N VAL A 77 6.48 -44.71 -17.86
CA VAL A 77 7.68 -45.00 -18.67
C VAL A 77 7.25 -45.77 -19.88
N ILE A 78 7.64 -45.29 -21.07
CA ILE A 78 7.44 -45.95 -22.35
C ILE A 78 8.79 -46.51 -22.81
N ARG A 79 8.87 -47.82 -23.05
CA ARG A 79 10.03 -48.45 -23.68
C ARG A 79 9.62 -49.06 -25.02
N HIS A 80 10.51 -48.98 -26.00
CA HIS A 80 10.23 -49.51 -27.34
C HIS A 80 9.83 -50.99 -27.29
N GLY A 81 8.71 -51.34 -27.94
CA GLY A 81 8.20 -52.71 -27.98
C GLY A 81 7.48 -53.20 -26.70
N THR A 82 7.35 -52.40 -25.68
CA THR A 82 6.65 -52.76 -24.42
C THR A 82 5.42 -51.89 -24.17
N ARG A 83 4.52 -52.33 -23.28
CA ARG A 83 3.39 -51.54 -22.82
C ARG A 83 3.87 -50.44 -21.85
N PRO A 84 3.24 -49.27 -21.82
CA PRO A 84 3.55 -48.22 -20.85
C PRO A 84 3.37 -48.75 -19.42
N ARG A 85 4.27 -48.33 -18.52
CA ARG A 85 4.20 -48.66 -17.08
C ARG A 85 4.17 -47.41 -16.24
N VAL A 86 3.39 -47.42 -15.17
CA VAL A 86 3.32 -46.34 -14.20
C VAL A 86 4.67 -46.18 -13.47
N ALA A 87 5.24 -45.00 -13.52
CA ALA A 87 6.58 -44.69 -12.99
C ALA A 87 6.57 -44.18 -11.57
N ILE A 88 5.52 -43.46 -11.19
CA ILE A 88 5.44 -42.71 -9.92
C ILE A 88 4.61 -43.46 -8.90
N LYS A 89 5.06 -43.40 -7.63
CA LYS A 89 4.19 -43.59 -6.48
C LYS A 89 3.77 -42.19 -6.02
N ILE A 90 2.51 -41.83 -6.25
CA ILE A 90 1.98 -40.62 -5.71
C ILE A 90 1.61 -40.93 -4.24
N ALA A 91 2.33 -40.31 -3.31
CA ALA A 91 1.91 -40.36 -1.93
C ALA A 91 0.59 -39.56 -1.83
N HIS A 92 -0.53 -40.25 -1.71
CA HIS A 92 -1.77 -39.60 -1.34
C HIS A 92 -1.66 -39.17 0.12
N SER A 93 -1.74 -37.87 0.36
CA SER A 93 -2.37 -37.40 1.59
C SER A 93 -3.87 -37.58 1.36
N GLU A 94 -4.52 -38.50 2.06
CA GLU A 94 -5.98 -38.64 2.07
C GLU A 94 -6.60 -37.27 2.31
N PRO A 95 -7.69 -36.87 1.62
CA PRO A 95 -8.36 -35.59 1.86
C PRO A 95 -8.87 -35.42 3.31
N GLY A 96 -8.82 -36.47 4.11
CA GLY A 96 -9.14 -36.46 5.54
C GLY A 96 -7.94 -36.28 6.47
N ASP A 97 -6.71 -36.44 5.99
CA ASP A 97 -5.48 -36.32 6.78
C ASP A 97 -4.86 -34.91 6.75
N LEU A 98 -5.63 -33.90 6.32
CA LEU A 98 -5.42 -32.54 6.78
C LEU A 98 -5.90 -32.38 8.24
N VAL A 99 -5.64 -33.37 9.09
CA VAL A 99 -5.34 -33.06 10.46
C VAL A 99 -4.12 -32.16 10.35
N HIS A 100 -4.31 -30.89 10.61
CA HIS A 100 -3.24 -29.96 10.92
C HIS A 100 -2.47 -30.58 12.09
N THR A 101 -1.62 -31.56 11.83
CA THR A 101 -0.43 -31.73 12.65
C THR A 101 0.22 -30.39 12.53
N VAL A 102 0.08 -29.57 13.56
CA VAL A 102 0.84 -28.34 13.73
C VAL A 102 2.28 -28.82 13.66
N ALA A 103 2.83 -28.87 12.43
CA ALA A 103 4.26 -29.09 12.24
C ALA A 103 4.90 -28.07 13.15
N GLU A 104 5.83 -28.49 13.99
CA GLU A 104 6.56 -27.52 14.82
C GLU A 104 7.01 -26.39 13.90
N PRO A 105 6.63 -25.14 14.20
CA PRO A 105 6.85 -24.06 13.27
C PRO A 105 8.37 -23.97 13.02
N HIS A 106 8.76 -24.09 11.74
CA HIS A 106 10.13 -23.84 11.35
C HIS A 106 10.56 -22.50 11.93
N SER A 107 11.77 -22.42 12.47
CA SER A 107 12.30 -21.21 13.09
C SER A 107 12.39 -20.08 12.05
N LEU A 108 11.75 -18.95 12.35
CA LEU A 108 11.90 -17.73 11.57
C LEU A 108 13.20 -17.01 11.95
N SER A 109 13.66 -16.11 11.08
CA SER A 109 14.69 -15.15 11.47
C SER A 109 14.16 -14.20 12.56
N ALA A 110 15.05 -13.51 13.28
CA ALA A 110 14.63 -12.51 14.25
C ALA A 110 13.71 -11.43 13.66
N PHE A 111 13.93 -11.04 12.42
CA PHE A 111 13.01 -10.17 11.66
C PHE A 111 11.64 -10.81 11.46
N GLY A 112 11.59 -12.09 11.05
CA GLY A 112 10.33 -12.81 10.85
C GLY A 112 9.54 -12.98 12.16
N GLU A 113 10.22 -13.23 13.28
CA GLU A 113 9.57 -13.32 14.59
C GLU A 113 8.99 -11.97 15.04
N ARG A 114 9.70 -10.86 14.80
CA ARG A 114 9.15 -9.51 15.05
C ARG A 114 7.90 -9.23 14.22
N LEU A 115 7.88 -9.62 12.93
CA LEU A 115 6.69 -9.49 12.09
C LEU A 115 5.52 -10.34 12.58
N ARG A 116 5.79 -11.59 13.03
CA ARG A 116 4.75 -12.50 13.53
C ARG A 116 4.12 -12.00 14.83
N SER A 117 4.91 -11.38 15.69
CA SER A 117 4.41 -10.83 16.97
C SER A 117 3.63 -9.53 16.83
N ARG A 118 3.66 -8.89 15.65
CA ARG A 118 3.06 -7.58 15.44
C ARG A 118 1.81 -7.67 14.57
N ALA A 119 0.68 -7.22 15.11
CA ALA A 119 -0.53 -7.03 14.31
C ALA A 119 -0.37 -5.77 13.44
N ILE A 120 -0.09 -5.97 12.15
CA ILE A 120 -0.14 -4.87 11.18
C ILE A 120 -1.56 -4.82 10.63
N PRO A 121 -2.34 -3.75 10.87
CA PRO A 121 -3.70 -3.67 10.39
C PRO A 121 -3.74 -3.78 8.87
N MET A 122 -4.40 -4.81 8.37
CA MET A 122 -4.66 -4.93 6.93
C MET A 122 -5.94 -4.18 6.58
N ARG A 123 -5.93 -3.51 5.43
CA ARG A 123 -7.12 -2.82 4.92
C ARG A 123 -8.21 -3.86 4.61
N VAL A 124 -9.29 -3.81 5.36
CA VAL A 124 -10.52 -4.53 5.02
C VAL A 124 -11.29 -3.66 4.02
N ALA A 125 -11.74 -4.25 2.92
CA ALA A 125 -12.63 -3.57 1.99
C ALA A 125 -13.92 -3.21 2.76
N SER A 126 -14.20 -1.92 2.91
CA SER A 126 -15.44 -1.47 3.53
C SER A 126 -16.60 -1.65 2.55
N GLU A 127 -17.78 -1.93 3.10
CA GLU A 127 -19.05 -1.81 2.37
C GLU A 127 -19.18 -0.40 1.75
N LYS A 128 -20.14 -0.22 0.84
CA LYS A 128 -20.38 1.07 0.17
C LYS A 128 -20.83 2.11 1.20
N LEU A 129 -19.89 2.88 1.72
CA LEU A 129 -20.17 3.98 2.63
C LEU A 129 -20.72 5.20 1.86
N VAL A 130 -21.58 5.97 2.50
CA VAL A 130 -22.07 7.29 2.01
C VAL A 130 -20.91 8.28 1.93
N ALA A 131 -20.07 8.27 2.99
CA ALA A 131 -18.84 9.05 3.06
C ALA A 131 -17.79 8.26 3.85
N ASP A 132 -16.60 8.09 3.26
CA ASP A 132 -15.44 7.50 3.94
C ASP A 132 -14.37 8.59 4.12
N PHE A 133 -14.22 9.08 5.34
CA PHE A 133 -13.22 10.10 5.70
C PHE A 133 -11.82 9.50 5.92
N ARG A 134 -11.51 8.43 5.22
CA ARG A 134 -10.20 7.77 5.29
C ARG A 134 -9.11 8.69 4.73
N TYR A 135 -8.09 8.95 5.54
CA TYR A 135 -6.92 9.67 5.07
C TYR A 135 -6.10 8.83 4.09
N GLY A 136 -5.44 9.49 3.16
CA GLY A 136 -4.57 8.83 2.19
C GLY A 136 -5.24 8.32 0.92
N ASP A 137 -6.56 8.19 0.88
CA ASP A 137 -7.32 7.86 -0.31
C ASP A 137 -7.53 9.09 -1.22
N MET A 138 -7.53 8.85 -2.52
CA MET A 138 -7.68 9.89 -3.55
C MET A 138 -8.90 9.61 -4.41
N SER A 139 -9.54 10.67 -4.92
CA SER A 139 -10.64 10.51 -5.87
C SER A 139 -10.16 9.99 -7.22
N ALA A 140 -10.73 8.87 -7.67
CA ALA A 140 -10.43 8.32 -8.99
C ALA A 140 -10.78 9.29 -10.14
N SER A 141 -11.77 10.18 -9.93
CA SER A 141 -12.18 11.19 -10.93
C SER A 141 -11.13 12.28 -11.15
N ASP A 142 -10.20 12.44 -10.23
CA ASP A 142 -9.12 13.43 -10.34
C ASP A 142 -7.97 12.93 -11.22
N PHE A 143 -7.84 11.63 -11.41
CA PHE A 143 -6.75 11.04 -12.18
C PHE A 143 -6.77 11.51 -13.64
N PRO A 144 -5.64 11.93 -14.24
CA PRO A 144 -5.56 12.47 -15.58
C PRO A 144 -5.56 11.35 -16.63
N THR A 145 -6.64 10.57 -16.70
CA THR A 145 -6.76 9.31 -17.45
C THR A 145 -6.34 9.42 -18.91
N LEU A 146 -6.75 10.48 -19.61
CA LEU A 146 -6.44 10.64 -21.03
C LEU A 146 -4.96 10.92 -21.26
N ALA A 147 -4.35 11.81 -20.46
CA ALA A 147 -2.93 12.15 -20.56
C ALA A 147 -2.06 10.93 -20.16
N TRP A 148 -2.44 10.25 -19.09
CA TRP A 148 -1.76 9.05 -18.63
C TRP A 148 -1.82 7.93 -19.68
N ARG A 149 -3.00 7.63 -20.20
CA ARG A 149 -3.21 6.61 -21.23
C ARG A 149 -2.38 6.90 -22.49
N LYS A 150 -2.34 8.16 -22.92
CA LYS A 150 -1.50 8.56 -24.07
C LYS A 150 -0.02 8.28 -23.76
N ALA A 151 0.49 8.74 -22.61
CA ALA A 151 1.87 8.56 -22.24
C ALA A 151 2.25 7.07 -22.09
N MET A 152 1.36 6.23 -21.55
CA MET A 152 1.55 4.79 -21.46
C MET A 152 1.59 4.11 -22.82
N ASN A 153 0.71 4.51 -23.75
CA ASN A 153 0.73 3.99 -25.12
C ASN A 153 2.03 4.36 -25.84
N ASP A 154 2.47 5.61 -25.70
CA ASP A 154 3.72 6.07 -26.30
C ASP A 154 4.92 5.29 -25.72
N ALA A 155 4.95 5.07 -24.41
CA ALA A 155 5.97 4.25 -23.74
C ALA A 155 5.96 2.79 -24.22
N ALA A 156 4.79 2.19 -24.40
CA ALA A 156 4.65 0.80 -24.85
C ALA A 156 5.02 0.60 -26.34
N LEU A 157 4.87 1.64 -27.16
CA LEU A 157 5.30 1.63 -28.57
C LEU A 157 6.82 1.81 -28.71
N GLY A 158 7.49 2.37 -27.72
CA GLY A 158 8.95 2.48 -27.65
C GLY A 158 9.56 1.07 -27.54
N ARG A 159 10.18 0.57 -28.62
CA ARG A 159 10.83 -0.75 -28.62
C ARG A 159 12.26 -0.64 -28.11
N PRO A 160 12.60 -1.26 -26.96
CA PRO A 160 13.98 -1.33 -26.55
C PRO A 160 14.79 -2.21 -27.54
N LEU A 161 16.02 -1.83 -27.79
CA LEU A 161 16.93 -2.59 -28.66
C LEU A 161 17.27 -3.98 -28.08
N LYS A 162 17.20 -4.10 -26.75
CA LYS A 162 17.45 -5.36 -26.03
C LYS A 162 16.51 -5.44 -24.82
N LEU A 163 16.04 -6.65 -24.52
CA LEU A 163 15.31 -6.94 -23.28
C LEU A 163 16.34 -7.26 -22.19
N SER A 164 16.66 -6.29 -21.36
CA SER A 164 17.64 -6.41 -20.28
C SER A 164 17.15 -5.63 -19.04
N TYR A 165 17.71 -5.99 -17.89
CA TYR A 165 17.47 -5.19 -16.67
C TYR A 165 18.01 -3.78 -16.83
N GLY A 166 17.25 -2.81 -16.31
CA GLY A 166 17.61 -1.40 -16.31
C GLY A 166 18.49 -0.99 -15.12
N ASP A 167 18.70 0.33 -15.01
CA ASP A 167 19.38 0.95 -13.88
C ASP A 167 18.55 0.74 -12.59
N PRO A 168 19.13 0.20 -11.51
CA PRO A 168 18.43 0.03 -10.23
C PRO A 168 17.89 1.34 -9.65
N CYS A 169 18.55 2.47 -9.90
CA CYS A 169 18.09 3.79 -9.47
C CYS A 169 16.88 4.30 -10.28
N GLY A 170 16.43 3.57 -11.31
CA GLY A 170 15.33 3.97 -12.19
C GLY A 170 15.80 4.67 -13.47
N LEU A 171 14.84 4.93 -14.35
CA LEU A 171 15.13 5.51 -15.66
C LEU A 171 15.79 6.89 -15.54
N ILE A 172 16.88 7.09 -16.25
CA ILE A 172 17.62 8.36 -16.28
C ILE A 172 16.74 9.52 -16.72
N ARG A 173 15.82 9.26 -17.66
CA ARG A 173 14.86 10.24 -18.15
C ARG A 173 13.92 10.73 -17.05
N LEU A 174 13.36 9.80 -16.22
CA LEU A 174 12.49 10.17 -15.10
C LEU A 174 13.29 10.89 -14.01
N ARG A 175 14.50 10.42 -13.68
CA ARG A 175 15.37 11.09 -12.70
C ARG A 175 15.72 12.52 -13.10
N ALA A 176 15.99 12.77 -14.38
CA ALA A 176 16.24 14.13 -14.90
C ALA A 176 14.97 15.00 -14.84
N ALA A 177 13.80 14.45 -15.17
CA ALA A 177 12.53 15.15 -15.04
C ALA A 177 12.20 15.51 -13.58
N LEU A 178 12.45 14.56 -12.66
CA LEU A 178 12.30 14.77 -11.21
C LEU A 178 13.28 15.83 -10.69
N GLN A 179 14.55 15.83 -11.13
CA GLN A 179 15.53 16.87 -10.77
C GLN A 179 14.99 18.26 -11.10
N GLY A 180 14.50 18.44 -12.33
CA GLY A 180 13.90 19.70 -12.76
C GLY A 180 12.65 20.09 -11.95
N TYR A 181 11.78 19.12 -11.65
CA TYR A 181 10.60 19.33 -10.80
C TYR A 181 10.98 19.74 -9.38
N LEU A 182 11.88 19.00 -8.74
CA LEU A 182 12.36 19.27 -7.39
C LEU A 182 12.97 20.67 -7.26
N TRP A 183 13.74 21.09 -8.25
CA TRP A 183 14.28 22.45 -8.28
C TRP A 183 13.16 23.51 -8.34
N ARG A 184 12.22 23.36 -9.29
CA ARG A 184 11.15 24.35 -9.49
C ARG A 184 10.12 24.39 -8.37
N ALA A 185 9.73 23.19 -7.87
CA ALA A 185 8.61 23.06 -6.95
C ALA A 185 9.02 23.03 -5.48
N ARG A 186 10.27 22.62 -5.18
CA ARG A 186 10.77 22.38 -3.81
C ARG A 186 12.04 23.13 -3.49
N SER A 187 12.65 23.84 -4.45
CA SER A 187 13.97 24.47 -4.29
C SER A 187 15.09 23.50 -3.90
N ILE A 188 14.91 22.20 -4.12
CA ILE A 188 15.92 21.17 -3.87
C ILE A 188 16.90 21.16 -5.04
N ARG A 189 18.17 21.41 -4.76
CA ARG A 189 19.27 21.24 -5.70
C ARG A 189 19.92 19.89 -5.46
N CYS A 190 19.85 19.02 -6.45
CA CYS A 190 20.49 17.71 -6.41
C CYS A 190 20.99 17.31 -7.79
N GLU A 191 21.95 16.40 -7.85
CA GLU A 191 22.36 15.75 -9.07
C GLU A 191 21.40 14.61 -9.44
N VAL A 192 21.30 14.27 -10.72
CA VAL A 192 20.46 13.15 -11.18
C VAL A 192 20.88 11.83 -10.52
N SER A 193 22.16 11.66 -10.21
CA SER A 193 22.72 10.50 -9.52
C SER A 193 22.27 10.38 -8.06
N GLU A 194 21.83 11.46 -7.42
CA GLU A 194 21.30 11.46 -6.05
C GLU A 194 19.85 10.97 -5.99
N ILE A 195 19.17 10.84 -7.14
CA ILE A 195 17.76 10.45 -7.20
C ILE A 195 17.64 8.95 -7.44
N VAL A 196 16.92 8.26 -6.55
CA VAL A 196 16.58 6.82 -6.66
C VAL A 196 15.08 6.67 -6.74
N VAL A 197 14.58 6.11 -7.83
CA VAL A 197 13.16 5.79 -8.01
C VAL A 197 12.82 4.52 -7.22
N VAL A 198 11.77 4.59 -6.43
CA VAL A 198 11.33 3.51 -5.55
C VAL A 198 9.85 3.14 -5.78
N ASN A 199 9.46 1.94 -5.37
CA ASN A 199 8.08 1.46 -5.46
C ASN A 199 7.19 2.07 -4.36
N GLY A 200 6.98 3.39 -4.42
CA GLY A 200 6.33 4.22 -3.41
C GLY A 200 7.26 4.56 -2.24
N SER A 201 6.88 5.57 -1.44
CA SER A 201 7.65 6.02 -0.26
C SER A 201 7.94 4.88 0.73
N GLN A 202 7.04 3.89 0.85
CA GLN A 202 7.22 2.73 1.73
C GLN A 202 8.52 1.96 1.44
N GLN A 203 8.89 1.77 0.16
CA GLN A 203 10.17 1.15 -0.18
C GLN A 203 11.34 2.08 0.15
N GLY A 204 11.16 3.40 0.01
CA GLY A 204 12.18 4.38 0.44
C GLY A 204 12.46 4.28 1.93
N LEU A 205 11.40 4.20 2.76
CA LEU A 205 11.50 4.01 4.20
C LEU A 205 12.19 2.67 4.55
N ASP A 206 11.81 1.57 3.90
CA ASP A 206 12.42 0.25 4.11
C ASP A 206 13.91 0.24 3.75
N LEU A 207 14.30 0.91 2.66
CA LEU A 207 15.70 1.06 2.30
C LEU A 207 16.47 1.88 3.34
N CYS A 208 15.91 3.00 3.82
CA CYS A 208 16.52 3.79 4.91
C CYS A 208 16.69 2.94 6.18
N ALA A 209 15.65 2.20 6.58
CA ALA A 209 15.69 1.34 7.76
C ALA A 209 16.83 0.32 7.67
N ARG A 210 16.88 -0.46 6.59
CA ARG A 210 17.86 -1.53 6.40
C ARG A 210 19.29 -1.06 6.18
N LEU A 211 19.48 0.15 5.69
CA LEU A 211 20.82 0.69 5.42
C LEU A 211 21.40 1.50 6.57
N LEU A 212 20.57 2.02 7.46
CA LEU A 212 21.00 3.00 8.45
C LEU A 212 20.83 2.52 9.90
N LEU A 213 20.05 1.44 10.12
CA LEU A 213 19.72 0.94 11.45
C LEU A 213 20.06 -0.55 11.61
N ASP A 214 20.79 -0.87 12.64
CA ASP A 214 21.01 -2.22 13.15
C ASP A 214 20.13 -2.49 14.38
N GLN A 215 20.09 -3.75 14.80
CA GLN A 215 19.40 -4.13 16.03
C GLN A 215 20.02 -3.42 17.24
N GLY A 216 19.18 -2.72 18.01
CA GLY A 216 19.56 -1.97 19.20
C GLY A 216 19.96 -0.51 18.94
N ASP A 217 20.09 -0.10 17.69
CA ASP A 217 20.27 1.33 17.36
C ASP A 217 19.04 2.16 17.74
N GLY A 218 19.22 3.39 18.18
CA GLY A 218 18.14 4.34 18.42
C GLY A 218 17.70 5.06 17.14
N PHE A 219 16.41 5.34 17.03
CA PHE A 219 15.90 6.30 16.04
C PHE A 219 14.87 7.24 16.66
N ALA A 220 15.02 8.54 16.40
CA ALA A 220 14.05 9.56 16.82
C ALA A 220 12.86 9.59 15.83
N ILE A 221 11.66 9.74 16.37
CA ILE A 221 10.43 9.82 15.57
C ILE A 221 9.42 10.74 16.25
N GLU A 222 8.64 11.46 15.44
CA GLU A 222 7.55 12.33 15.91
C GLU A 222 6.52 11.55 16.76
N GLU A 223 5.95 12.20 17.77
CA GLU A 223 4.85 11.66 18.61
C GLU A 223 3.72 12.68 18.66
N PRO A 224 2.58 12.38 18.01
CA PRO A 224 2.23 11.18 17.25
C PRO A 224 2.93 11.11 15.89
N CYS A 225 2.93 9.91 15.27
CA CYS A 225 3.67 9.67 14.03
C CYS A 225 2.89 8.82 13.00
N TYR A 226 3.51 8.63 11.84
CA TYR A 226 3.05 7.68 10.83
C TYR A 226 3.35 6.24 11.24
N PRO A 227 2.32 5.39 11.56
CA PRO A 227 2.55 4.06 12.12
C PRO A 227 3.34 3.11 11.21
N MET A 228 3.20 3.28 9.87
CA MET A 228 3.94 2.43 8.93
C MET A 228 5.44 2.75 8.90
N ALA A 229 5.83 4.02 9.07
CA ALA A 229 7.24 4.40 9.19
C ALA A 229 7.83 3.82 10.49
N ARG A 230 7.13 4.03 11.63
CA ARG A 230 7.50 3.41 12.90
C ARG A 230 7.71 1.90 12.76
N SER A 231 6.72 1.22 12.17
CA SER A 231 6.79 -0.23 11.99
C SER A 231 8.00 -0.68 11.18
N VAL A 232 8.31 0.02 10.08
CA VAL A 232 9.46 -0.34 9.22
C VAL A 232 10.78 -0.21 9.98
N PHE A 233 10.97 0.88 10.74
CA PHE A 233 12.20 1.08 11.51
C PHE A 233 12.33 0.08 12.66
N GLU A 234 11.27 -0.17 13.42
CA GLU A 234 11.27 -1.17 14.51
C GLU A 234 11.49 -2.61 14.01
N MET A 235 11.13 -2.92 12.75
CA MET A 235 11.37 -4.26 12.18
C MET A 235 12.87 -4.58 11.99
N THR A 236 13.76 -3.60 11.94
CA THR A 236 15.22 -3.84 11.99
C THR A 236 15.68 -4.34 13.37
N GLY A 237 14.87 -4.11 14.40
CA GLY A 237 15.22 -4.30 15.81
C GLY A 237 15.77 -3.03 16.46
N ALA A 238 15.68 -1.90 15.77
CA ALA A 238 16.01 -0.59 16.33
C ALA A 238 14.96 -0.14 17.35
N ILE A 239 15.38 0.74 18.24
CA ILE A 239 14.60 1.23 19.39
C ILE A 239 14.08 2.62 19.06
N ALA A 240 12.76 2.78 19.07
CA ALA A 240 12.13 4.07 18.86
C ALA A 240 12.35 4.99 20.07
N ALA A 241 12.72 6.24 19.78
CA ALA A 241 12.72 7.34 20.71
C ALA A 241 11.66 8.36 20.27
N PRO A 242 10.41 8.24 20.77
CA PRO A 242 9.34 9.17 20.43
C PRO A 242 9.65 10.55 21.00
N VAL A 243 9.44 11.59 20.16
CA VAL A 243 9.68 12.99 20.52
C VAL A 243 8.43 13.80 20.24
N GLU A 244 7.96 14.50 21.23
CA GLU A 244 6.74 15.31 21.15
C GLU A 244 6.74 16.29 19.97
N VAL A 245 5.54 16.51 19.44
CA VAL A 245 5.23 17.50 18.40
C VAL A 245 4.38 18.58 18.99
N ASP A 246 4.74 19.84 18.72
CA ASP A 246 3.93 21.01 19.02
C ASP A 246 3.47 21.73 17.72
N ALA A 247 2.93 22.93 17.84
CA ALA A 247 2.49 23.72 16.70
C ALA A 247 3.62 24.03 15.68
N GLU A 248 4.88 23.94 16.08
CA GLU A 248 6.06 24.15 15.23
C GLU A 248 6.73 22.85 14.74
N GLY A 249 6.09 21.70 14.92
CA GLY A 249 6.62 20.38 14.57
C GLY A 249 7.35 19.69 15.71
N ILE A 250 8.23 18.73 15.40
CA ILE A 250 8.97 17.96 16.42
C ILE A 250 9.73 18.90 17.38
N ARG A 251 9.68 18.62 18.66
CA ARG A 251 10.40 19.33 19.73
C ARG A 251 11.90 19.01 19.64
N ALA A 252 12.61 19.70 18.72
CA ALA A 252 14.04 19.47 18.49
C ALA A 252 14.93 19.77 19.70
N ASP A 253 14.44 20.58 20.65
CA ASP A 253 15.08 20.83 21.94
C ASP A 253 15.14 19.58 22.82
N LEU A 254 14.19 18.66 22.70
CA LEU A 254 14.17 17.38 23.42
C LEU A 254 15.11 16.33 22.81
N LEU A 255 15.66 16.57 21.63
CA LEU A 255 16.58 15.65 20.95
C LEU A 255 17.99 15.63 21.56
N ALA A 256 18.38 16.61 22.37
CA ALA A 256 19.74 16.74 22.89
C ALA A 256 20.22 15.46 23.61
N ASP A 257 19.35 14.85 24.41
CA ASP A 257 19.62 13.64 25.18
C ASP A 257 19.24 12.34 24.47
N VAL A 258 18.71 12.43 23.25
CA VAL A 258 18.33 11.25 22.45
C VAL A 258 19.56 10.70 21.73
N ASP A 259 19.87 9.43 22.04
CA ASP A 259 20.89 8.67 21.29
C ASP A 259 20.22 7.97 20.10
N ALA A 260 20.30 8.62 18.94
CA ALA A 260 19.69 8.12 17.73
C ALA A 260 20.58 8.33 16.50
N ARG A 261 20.64 7.31 15.64
CA ARG A 261 21.38 7.37 14.37
C ARG A 261 20.55 7.98 13.24
N LEU A 262 19.23 8.08 13.43
CA LEU A 262 18.28 8.54 12.45
C LEU A 262 17.14 9.29 13.13
N ALA A 263 16.66 10.38 12.51
CA ALA A 263 15.39 11.01 12.84
C ALA A 263 14.43 10.93 11.65
N TYR A 264 13.20 10.46 11.88
CA TYR A 264 12.12 10.49 10.89
C TYR A 264 11.16 11.62 11.19
N VAL A 265 10.94 12.50 10.20
CA VAL A 265 10.09 13.69 10.34
C VAL A 265 9.26 13.96 9.09
N THR A 266 8.11 14.62 9.30
CA THR A 266 7.19 15.10 8.26
C THR A 266 7.03 16.62 8.30
N PRO A 267 8.10 17.39 8.06
CA PRO A 267 8.19 18.80 8.45
C PRO A 267 7.35 19.75 7.59
N SER A 268 6.91 19.31 6.42
CA SER A 268 6.07 20.10 5.52
C SER A 268 4.60 20.11 5.93
N HIS A 269 4.15 19.01 6.50
CA HIS A 269 2.82 18.78 7.04
C HIS A 269 2.91 17.56 7.97
N GLN A 270 3.04 17.82 9.26
CA GLN A 270 3.26 16.77 10.26
C GLN A 270 2.10 15.76 10.26
N PHE A 271 2.44 14.51 10.18
CA PHE A 271 1.43 13.47 10.21
C PHE A 271 1.28 12.85 11.61
N PRO A 272 0.05 12.89 12.22
CA PRO A 272 -1.22 13.29 11.62
C PRO A 272 -1.70 14.71 11.97
N LEU A 273 -1.02 15.47 12.85
CA LEU A 273 -1.54 16.72 13.42
C LEU A 273 -1.62 17.88 12.42
N GLY A 274 -0.84 17.83 11.34
CA GLY A 274 -0.85 18.86 10.31
C GLY A 274 -0.04 20.11 10.64
N SER A 275 0.74 20.13 11.72
CA SER A 275 1.63 21.24 12.02
C SER A 275 2.71 21.39 10.96
N VAL A 276 3.17 22.62 10.72
CA VAL A 276 4.24 22.92 9.77
C VAL A 276 5.48 23.34 10.54
N MET A 277 6.57 22.58 10.39
CA MET A 277 7.81 22.85 11.12
C MET A 277 8.37 24.22 10.77
N SER A 278 8.57 25.04 11.79
CA SER A 278 9.13 26.41 11.65
C SER A 278 10.58 26.39 11.16
N MET A 279 11.04 27.49 10.60
CA MET A 279 12.43 27.62 10.15
C MET A 279 13.44 27.46 11.30
N GLY A 280 13.11 28.01 12.47
CA GLY A 280 13.95 27.86 13.66
C GLY A 280 14.10 26.41 14.09
N ARG A 281 13.00 25.66 14.07
CA ARG A 281 12.96 24.25 14.43
C ARG A 281 13.72 23.39 13.41
N ARG A 282 13.64 23.73 12.11
CA ARG A 282 14.45 23.07 11.05
C ARG A 282 15.94 23.25 11.28
N GLN A 283 16.39 24.45 11.65
CA GLN A 283 17.79 24.71 11.94
C GLN A 283 18.26 23.96 13.19
N GLN A 284 17.45 23.88 14.25
CA GLN A 284 17.76 23.10 15.45
C GLN A 284 17.93 21.61 15.12
N LEU A 285 17.00 21.05 14.34
CA LEU A 285 17.04 19.64 13.93
C LEU A 285 18.27 19.32 13.07
N LEU A 286 18.61 20.21 12.10
CA LEU A 286 19.82 20.06 11.31
C LEU A 286 21.10 20.18 12.17
N GLY A 287 21.11 21.08 13.16
CA GLY A 287 22.19 21.22 14.13
C GLY A 287 22.40 19.96 14.95
N TRP A 288 21.35 19.41 15.52
CA TRP A 288 21.34 18.15 16.24
C TRP A 288 21.88 17.00 15.38
N ALA A 289 21.36 16.83 14.17
CA ALA A 289 21.76 15.75 13.31
C ALA A 289 23.23 15.83 12.89
N LYS A 290 23.77 17.04 12.74
CA LYS A 290 25.19 17.26 12.47
C LYS A 290 26.05 16.89 13.71
N GLU A 291 25.66 17.29 14.90
CA GLU A 291 26.36 17.02 16.15
C GLU A 291 26.39 15.53 16.46
N LYS A 292 25.25 14.85 16.37
CA LYS A 292 25.09 13.42 16.61
C LYS A 292 25.59 12.54 15.44
N ARG A 293 25.96 13.13 14.29
CA ARG A 293 26.26 12.42 13.03
C ARG A 293 25.11 11.52 12.59
N ALA A 294 23.88 11.94 12.86
CA ALA A 294 22.67 11.24 12.53
C ALA A 294 22.15 11.64 11.14
N TYR A 295 21.42 10.75 10.48
CA TYR A 295 20.66 11.08 9.30
C TYR A 295 19.27 11.59 9.66
N ILE A 296 18.69 12.42 8.77
CA ILE A 296 17.28 12.82 8.85
C ILE A 296 16.58 12.22 7.64
N VAL A 297 15.52 11.46 7.86
CA VAL A 297 14.57 11.04 6.82
C VAL A 297 13.42 12.02 6.83
N GLU A 298 13.40 12.89 5.82
CA GLU A 298 12.34 13.87 5.57
C GLU A 298 11.30 13.25 4.62
N ASP A 299 10.11 12.92 5.11
CA ASP A 299 9.01 12.37 4.31
C ASP A 299 8.07 13.51 3.89
N ASP A 300 8.08 13.82 2.60
CA ASP A 300 7.29 14.90 1.99
C ASP A 300 6.18 14.29 1.12
N TYR A 301 5.09 13.90 1.78
CA TYR A 301 4.04 13.10 1.16
C TYR A 301 2.92 13.90 0.49
N ASP A 302 2.66 15.17 0.91
CA ASP A 302 1.51 15.96 0.43
C ASP A 302 1.74 17.48 0.34
N SER A 303 2.98 17.94 0.34
CA SER A 303 3.33 19.38 0.33
C SER A 303 2.91 20.16 -0.93
N GLU A 304 2.39 19.48 -1.96
CA GLU A 304 1.68 20.12 -3.07
C GLU A 304 0.41 20.84 -2.65
N TYR A 305 -0.20 20.43 -1.52
CA TYR A 305 -1.49 20.90 -1.03
C TYR A 305 -1.30 21.94 0.09
N ARG A 306 -0.90 23.13 -0.30
CA ARG A 306 -0.84 24.32 0.58
C ARG A 306 -1.89 25.30 0.13
N PHE A 307 -2.68 25.77 1.08
CA PHE A 307 -3.85 26.60 0.81
C PHE A 307 -3.67 28.04 1.31
N ASP A 308 -3.29 28.21 2.56
CA ASP A 308 -3.34 29.50 3.25
C ASP A 308 -1.95 30.01 3.71
N MET A 309 -0.85 29.33 3.30
CA MET A 309 0.49 29.73 3.72
C MET A 309 1.53 29.66 2.58
N ASN A 310 2.59 30.45 2.72
CA ASN A 310 3.74 30.38 1.81
C ASN A 310 4.53 29.08 2.05
N PRO A 311 5.03 28.45 0.99
CA PRO A 311 5.86 27.26 1.12
C PRO A 311 7.15 27.56 1.92
N ILE A 312 7.40 26.79 2.97
CA ILE A 312 8.70 26.74 3.63
C ILE A 312 9.55 25.72 2.87
N PRO A 313 10.80 26.05 2.49
CA PRO A 313 11.68 25.09 1.83
C PRO A 313 11.88 23.83 2.67
N PRO A 314 11.88 22.62 2.09
CA PRO A 314 12.14 21.39 2.83
C PRO A 314 13.53 21.41 3.48
N LEU A 315 13.76 20.55 4.47
CA LEU A 315 15.06 20.43 5.14
C LEU A 315 16.19 20.20 4.13
N ARG A 316 15.96 19.30 3.16
CA ARG A 316 16.93 18.97 2.09
C ARG A 316 17.35 20.18 1.26
N ALA A 317 16.54 21.22 1.18
CA ALA A 317 16.85 22.45 0.44
C ALA A 317 17.67 23.49 1.24
N LEU A 318 17.83 23.28 2.56
CA LEU A 318 18.51 24.22 3.44
C LEU A 318 20.04 24.02 3.43
N GLY A 319 20.78 25.06 3.76
CA GLY A 319 22.22 24.96 3.95
C GLY A 319 22.57 24.03 5.14
N GLY A 320 23.54 23.15 4.94
CA GLY A 320 23.96 22.19 5.96
C GLY A 320 23.21 20.85 5.93
N ALA A 321 22.32 20.62 4.97
CA ALA A 321 21.48 19.41 4.85
C ALA A 321 22.20 18.21 4.19
N SER A 322 23.51 18.08 4.37
CA SER A 322 24.30 16.99 3.75
C SER A 322 23.91 15.59 4.23
N ASN A 323 23.24 15.49 5.37
CA ASN A 323 22.78 14.25 6.00
C ASN A 323 21.25 14.08 5.94
N VAL A 324 20.54 14.84 5.10
CA VAL A 324 19.10 14.72 4.91
C VAL A 324 18.79 13.83 3.71
N ILE A 325 18.02 12.78 3.94
CA ILE A 325 17.44 11.91 2.93
C ILE A 325 15.98 12.38 2.73
N TYR A 326 15.67 12.86 1.52
CA TYR A 326 14.33 13.34 1.19
C TYR A 326 13.55 12.26 0.47
N ILE A 327 12.36 11.96 0.94
CA ILE A 327 11.44 11.00 0.33
C ILE A 327 10.26 11.77 -0.26
N GLY A 328 9.99 11.57 -1.54
CA GLY A 328 8.83 12.11 -2.24
C GLY A 328 8.01 11.02 -2.92
N THR A 329 6.75 11.32 -3.18
CA THR A 329 5.83 10.38 -3.81
C THR A 329 4.87 11.04 -4.78
N VAL A 330 4.45 10.32 -5.82
CA VAL A 330 3.34 10.75 -6.69
C VAL A 330 2.00 10.14 -6.25
N SER A 331 1.98 9.39 -5.15
CA SER A 331 0.78 8.72 -4.66
C SER A 331 -0.34 9.67 -4.29
N LYS A 332 -0.01 10.88 -3.82
CA LYS A 332 -0.98 11.91 -3.41
C LYS A 332 -1.33 12.90 -4.53
N THR A 333 -0.51 12.96 -5.56
CA THR A 333 -0.73 13.87 -6.70
C THR A 333 -1.35 13.18 -7.91
N LEU A 334 -1.03 11.91 -8.15
CA LEU A 334 -1.59 11.10 -9.23
C LEU A 334 -2.42 9.95 -8.69
N SER A 335 -1.78 8.90 -8.19
CA SER A 335 -2.48 7.73 -7.66
C SER A 335 -1.56 6.85 -6.81
N PRO A 336 -2.02 6.34 -5.67
CA PRO A 336 -1.28 5.35 -4.89
C PRO A 336 -1.10 4.02 -5.63
N LEU A 337 -1.92 3.73 -6.64
CA LEU A 337 -1.85 2.50 -7.44
C LEU A 337 -0.64 2.45 -8.36
N LEU A 338 -0.05 3.59 -8.73
CA LEU A 338 1.12 3.66 -9.61
C LEU A 338 2.39 3.14 -8.94
N ARG A 339 2.43 3.16 -7.61
CA ARG A 339 3.59 2.72 -6.84
C ARG A 339 4.90 3.39 -7.26
N ILE A 340 4.87 4.70 -7.55
CA ILE A 340 6.07 5.48 -7.85
C ILE A 340 6.33 6.46 -6.71
N GLY A 341 7.53 6.37 -6.16
CA GLY A 341 8.13 7.32 -5.26
C GLY A 341 9.58 7.56 -5.65
N TYR A 342 10.24 8.44 -4.97
CA TYR A 342 11.66 8.70 -5.17
C TYR A 342 12.32 9.13 -3.88
N VAL A 343 13.61 8.84 -3.78
CA VAL A 343 14.45 9.26 -2.66
C VAL A 343 15.58 10.13 -3.22
N VAL A 344 15.84 11.28 -2.60
CA VAL A 344 17.03 12.08 -2.87
C VAL A 344 18.01 11.80 -1.74
N VAL A 345 19.06 11.07 -2.06
CA VAL A 345 20.03 10.60 -1.07
C VAL A 345 21.26 11.52 -1.02
N PRO A 346 21.92 11.65 0.14
CA PRO A 346 23.26 12.21 0.24
C PRO A 346 24.25 11.52 -0.71
N ARG A 347 25.24 12.27 -1.17
CA ARG A 347 26.20 11.79 -2.18
C ARG A 347 26.95 10.52 -1.74
N GLU A 348 27.27 10.41 -0.46
CA GLU A 348 27.95 9.25 0.12
C GLU A 348 27.09 7.99 0.19
N LEU A 349 25.77 8.11 0.10
CA LEU A 349 24.84 6.98 0.14
C LEU A 349 24.41 6.47 -1.24
N GLN A 350 24.78 7.12 -2.34
CA GLN A 350 24.29 6.80 -3.69
C GLN A 350 24.58 5.35 -4.09
N GLU A 351 25.83 4.90 -3.95
CA GLU A 351 26.22 3.52 -4.29
C GLU A 351 25.49 2.48 -3.42
N VAL A 352 25.40 2.74 -2.13
CA VAL A 352 24.76 1.82 -1.17
C VAL A 352 23.28 1.68 -1.48
N PHE A 353 22.57 2.77 -1.75
CA PHE A 353 21.17 2.73 -2.16
C PHE A 353 20.97 2.02 -3.51
N ALA A 354 21.85 2.26 -4.49
CA ALA A 354 21.80 1.57 -5.78
C ALA A 354 21.99 0.05 -5.62
N HIS A 355 22.94 -0.38 -4.79
CA HIS A 355 23.17 -1.79 -4.51
C HIS A 355 22.01 -2.43 -3.75
N ALA A 356 21.49 -1.76 -2.72
CA ALA A 356 20.33 -2.24 -1.97
C ALA A 356 19.09 -2.38 -2.87
N LYS A 357 18.83 -1.37 -3.72
CA LYS A 357 17.73 -1.40 -4.69
C LYS A 357 17.88 -2.56 -5.67
N ARG A 358 19.10 -2.77 -6.20
CA ARG A 358 19.39 -3.89 -7.10
C ARG A 358 19.13 -5.25 -6.45
N LEU A 359 19.42 -5.40 -5.15
CA LEU A 359 19.18 -6.64 -4.41
C LEU A 359 17.71 -6.82 -4.04
N THR A 360 16.97 -5.73 -3.86
CA THR A 360 15.55 -5.77 -3.47
C THR A 360 14.65 -6.17 -4.63
N ASP A 361 14.75 -5.49 -5.78
CA ASP A 361 13.81 -5.66 -6.89
C ASP A 361 14.44 -5.46 -8.29
N ARG A 362 15.76 -5.42 -8.38
CA ARG A 362 16.52 -5.12 -9.60
C ARG A 362 16.33 -3.69 -10.07
N HIS A 363 15.10 -3.28 -10.39
CA HIS A 363 14.68 -1.91 -10.72
C HIS A 363 13.14 -1.84 -10.66
N ALA A 364 12.59 -0.64 -10.49
CA ALA A 364 11.14 -0.42 -10.58
C ALA A 364 10.62 -0.60 -12.03
N PRO A 365 9.33 -0.90 -12.25
CA PRO A 365 8.73 -1.01 -13.58
C PRO A 365 9.03 0.20 -14.46
N SER A 366 9.38 -0.01 -15.73
CA SER A 366 9.90 1.06 -16.60
C SER A 366 8.81 1.82 -17.37
N LEU A 367 7.69 1.16 -17.72
CA LEU A 367 6.64 1.80 -18.52
C LEU A 367 5.98 2.96 -17.78
N GLU A 368 5.66 2.78 -16.51
CA GLU A 368 5.11 3.82 -15.67
C GLU A 368 6.09 4.97 -15.45
N GLN A 369 7.38 4.66 -15.37
CA GLN A 369 8.43 5.68 -15.27
C GLN A 369 8.53 6.52 -16.55
N GLU A 370 8.49 5.88 -17.73
CA GLU A 370 8.46 6.58 -19.03
C GLU A 370 7.22 7.47 -19.16
N ALA A 371 6.05 6.96 -18.77
CA ALA A 371 4.82 7.72 -18.82
C ALA A 371 4.88 8.95 -17.89
N LEU A 372 5.38 8.78 -16.66
CA LEU A 372 5.52 9.89 -15.71
C LEU A 372 6.55 10.93 -16.21
N ALA A 373 7.69 10.47 -16.75
CA ALA A 373 8.68 11.36 -17.34
C ALA A 373 8.06 12.21 -18.46
N THR A 374 7.26 11.59 -19.34
CA THR A 374 6.54 12.30 -20.41
C THR A 374 5.58 13.36 -19.86
N LEU A 375 4.82 13.06 -18.81
CA LEU A 375 3.93 14.03 -18.18
C LEU A 375 4.70 15.21 -17.58
N MET A 376 5.84 14.96 -16.95
CA MET A 376 6.68 16.01 -16.34
C MET A 376 7.34 16.89 -17.41
N GLU A 377 7.92 16.30 -18.44
CA GLU A 377 8.60 17.01 -19.54
C GLU A 377 7.65 17.91 -20.36
N THR A 378 6.40 17.44 -20.54
CA THR A 378 5.37 18.21 -21.24
C THR A 378 4.67 19.25 -20.38
N GLY A 379 4.96 19.32 -19.08
CA GLY A 379 4.27 20.19 -18.11
C GLY A 379 2.84 19.74 -17.76
N ALA A 380 2.43 18.58 -18.27
CA ALA A 380 1.09 18.01 -17.96
C ALA A 380 0.97 17.63 -16.50
N TYR A 381 2.07 17.17 -15.88
CA TYR A 381 2.11 16.82 -14.46
C TYR A 381 1.83 18.05 -13.57
N GLU A 382 2.59 19.14 -13.75
CA GLU A 382 2.40 20.36 -12.94
C GLU A 382 1.02 21.01 -13.18
N SER A 383 0.51 20.93 -14.42
CA SER A 383 -0.86 21.38 -14.74
C SER A 383 -1.90 20.58 -13.99
N HIS A 384 -1.72 19.26 -13.93
CA HIS A 384 -2.57 18.34 -13.16
C HIS A 384 -2.50 18.67 -11.65
N VAL A 385 -1.31 18.80 -11.07
CA VAL A 385 -1.13 19.16 -9.66
C VAL A 385 -1.88 20.45 -9.31
N ARG A 386 -1.78 21.50 -10.14
CA ARG A 386 -2.53 22.75 -9.94
C ARG A 386 -4.05 22.54 -9.98
N LYS A 387 -4.53 21.64 -10.86
CA LYS A 387 -5.97 21.31 -10.95
C LYS A 387 -6.44 20.61 -9.66
N VAL A 388 -5.73 19.55 -9.25
CA VAL A 388 -6.12 18.73 -8.09
C VAL A 388 -6.04 19.54 -6.79
N ARG A 389 -5.02 20.43 -6.67
CA ARG A 389 -4.93 21.35 -5.53
C ARG A 389 -6.17 22.24 -5.41
N ARG A 390 -6.66 22.83 -6.53
CA ARG A 390 -7.90 23.62 -6.50
C ARG A 390 -9.14 22.81 -6.13
N GLN A 391 -9.23 21.56 -6.60
CA GLN A 391 -10.33 20.65 -6.24
C GLN A 391 -10.30 20.32 -4.75
N ASN A 392 -9.12 19.98 -4.22
CA ASN A 392 -8.97 19.68 -2.79
C ASN A 392 -9.16 20.91 -1.90
N ALA A 393 -8.84 22.11 -2.35
CA ALA A 393 -9.19 23.34 -1.66
C ALA A 393 -10.72 23.50 -1.46
N ARG A 394 -11.53 23.14 -2.49
CA ARG A 394 -13.01 23.16 -2.36
C ARG A 394 -13.51 22.08 -1.41
N ARG A 395 -12.96 20.86 -1.48
CA ARG A 395 -13.31 19.76 -0.55
C ARG A 395 -13.00 20.12 0.88
N ARG A 396 -11.80 20.72 1.10
CA ARG A 396 -11.41 21.23 2.42
C ARG A 396 -12.39 22.28 2.93
N ALA A 397 -12.73 23.28 2.12
CA ALA A 397 -13.71 24.30 2.49
C ALA A 397 -15.05 23.69 2.87
N ALA A 398 -15.57 22.76 2.03
CA ALA A 398 -16.81 22.05 2.32
C ALA A 398 -16.75 21.23 3.62
N LEU A 399 -15.61 20.64 3.95
CA LEU A 399 -15.41 19.92 5.22
C LEU A 399 -15.47 20.88 6.42
N LEU A 400 -14.72 21.98 6.35
CA LEU A 400 -14.66 22.98 7.44
C LEU A 400 -16.03 23.64 7.66
N ASP A 401 -16.71 24.03 6.57
CA ASP A 401 -18.05 24.63 6.62
C ASP A 401 -19.07 23.64 7.23
N ALA A 402 -19.01 22.37 6.83
CA ALA A 402 -19.92 21.36 7.34
C ALA A 402 -19.63 21.01 8.81
N LEU A 403 -18.35 20.94 9.23
CA LEU A 403 -17.97 20.78 10.64
C LEU A 403 -18.49 21.94 11.48
N GLN A 404 -18.33 23.17 11.01
CA GLN A 404 -18.84 24.35 11.71
C GLN A 404 -20.38 24.34 11.78
N ALA A 405 -21.07 23.92 10.72
CA ALA A 405 -22.53 23.87 10.71
C ALA A 405 -23.11 22.82 11.66
N GLU A 406 -22.53 21.60 11.67
CA GLU A 406 -23.10 20.45 12.39
C GLU A 406 -22.57 20.33 13.83
N PHE A 407 -21.31 20.73 14.09
CA PHE A 407 -20.68 20.52 15.41
C PHE A 407 -20.35 21.80 16.15
N ARG A 408 -20.25 22.95 15.49
CA ARG A 408 -19.99 24.26 16.12
C ARG A 408 -18.83 24.20 17.13
N ASP A 409 -19.12 24.59 18.38
CA ASP A 409 -18.16 24.63 19.47
C ASP A 409 -17.83 23.25 20.09
N LEU A 410 -18.47 22.19 19.62
CA LEU A 410 -18.17 20.83 20.10
C LEU A 410 -16.82 20.30 19.60
N VAL A 411 -16.29 20.90 18.54
CA VAL A 411 -15.05 20.41 17.92
C VAL A 411 -14.04 21.52 17.68
N ARG A 412 -12.76 21.17 17.77
CA ARG A 412 -11.62 21.97 17.31
C ARG A 412 -11.00 21.26 16.12
N VAL A 413 -10.63 22.00 15.08
CA VAL A 413 -9.98 21.48 13.88
C VAL A 413 -8.53 21.94 13.85
N GLU A 414 -7.60 21.01 13.63
CA GLU A 414 -6.17 21.26 13.46
C GLU A 414 -5.68 20.78 12.10
N GLY A 415 -4.58 21.35 11.61
CA GLY A 415 -3.93 20.96 10.35
C GLY A 415 -4.67 21.40 9.09
N ALA A 416 -5.55 22.42 9.21
CA ALA A 416 -6.36 22.84 8.08
C ALA A 416 -5.61 23.67 7.01
N GLU A 417 -4.43 24.22 7.29
CA GLU A 417 -3.70 25.14 6.40
C GLU A 417 -3.05 24.43 5.20
N ALA A 418 -2.83 23.12 5.31
CA ALA A 418 -2.17 22.30 4.29
C ALA A 418 -2.72 20.88 4.26
N GLY A 419 -2.21 20.07 3.32
CA GLY A 419 -2.40 18.63 3.27
C GLY A 419 -3.74 18.16 2.72
N LEU A 420 -4.07 16.90 2.97
CA LEU A 420 -5.26 16.20 2.46
C LEU A 420 -6.15 15.61 3.57
N HIS A 421 -5.86 15.94 4.81
CA HIS A 421 -6.64 15.59 6.00
C HIS A 421 -6.58 16.72 7.02
N VAL A 422 -7.46 16.63 8.00
CA VAL A 422 -7.47 17.47 9.22
C VAL A 422 -7.61 16.55 10.43
N VAL A 423 -7.24 17.05 11.61
CA VAL A 423 -7.58 16.40 12.87
C VAL A 423 -8.74 17.16 13.49
N VAL A 424 -9.78 16.44 13.89
CA VAL A 424 -10.97 16.96 14.55
C VAL A 424 -11.00 16.45 15.98
N TRP A 425 -10.87 17.37 16.94
CA TRP A 425 -10.91 17.08 18.36
C TRP A 425 -12.29 17.39 18.92
N PHE A 426 -12.89 16.42 19.61
CA PHE A 426 -14.21 16.56 20.24
C PHE A 426 -14.01 16.94 21.69
N HIS A 427 -14.34 18.20 22.01
CA HIS A 427 -14.31 18.68 23.39
C HIS A 427 -15.25 17.82 24.24
N ASP A 428 -14.96 17.67 25.51
CA ASP A 428 -15.78 16.94 26.48
C ASP A 428 -16.12 15.47 26.14
N THR A 429 -15.46 14.90 25.10
CA THR A 429 -15.67 13.50 24.70
C THR A 429 -14.38 12.72 24.96
N PRO A 430 -14.37 11.75 25.88
CA PRO A 430 -13.16 11.00 26.21
C PRO A 430 -12.78 10.02 25.08
N PRO A 431 -11.48 9.71 24.91
CA PRO A 431 -11.00 8.76 23.88
C PRO A 431 -11.61 7.36 23.99
N SER A 432 -12.07 6.96 25.18
CA SER A 432 -12.73 5.66 25.41
C SER A 432 -14.04 5.51 24.63
N MET A 433 -14.66 6.61 24.19
CA MET A 433 -15.87 6.58 23.36
C MET A 433 -15.57 6.35 21.88
N ALA A 434 -14.30 6.32 21.46
CA ALA A 434 -13.93 6.18 20.06
C ALA A 434 -14.55 4.95 19.39
N ALA A 435 -14.53 3.80 20.06
CA ALA A 435 -15.04 2.54 19.50
C ALA A 435 -16.56 2.64 19.24
N SER A 436 -17.34 3.06 20.25
CA SER A 436 -18.79 3.22 20.12
C SER A 436 -19.16 4.21 19.03
N PHE A 437 -18.49 5.36 18.98
CA PHE A 437 -18.75 6.39 17.96
C PHE A 437 -18.39 5.91 16.54
N ILE A 438 -17.30 5.16 16.37
CA ILE A 438 -16.93 4.58 15.08
C ILE A 438 -17.96 3.54 14.62
N ASP A 439 -18.46 2.70 15.52
CA ASP A 439 -19.47 1.69 15.21
C ASP A 439 -20.81 2.33 14.81
N GLU A 440 -21.28 3.35 15.54
CA GLU A 440 -22.50 4.09 15.21
C GLU A 440 -22.35 4.85 13.86
N ALA A 441 -21.20 5.49 13.63
CA ALA A 441 -20.92 6.13 12.34
C ALA A 441 -20.94 5.11 11.19
N ALA A 442 -20.33 3.96 11.37
CA ALA A 442 -20.32 2.88 10.37
C ALA A 442 -21.74 2.34 10.10
N ALA A 443 -22.57 2.17 11.12
CA ALA A 443 -23.99 1.75 11.00
C ALA A 443 -24.80 2.76 10.15
N LEU A 444 -24.47 4.05 10.23
CA LEU A 444 -25.08 5.10 9.41
C LEU A 444 -24.38 5.28 8.06
N GLY A 445 -23.37 4.47 7.72
CA GLY A 445 -22.66 4.50 6.46
C GLY A 445 -21.56 5.58 6.39
N VAL A 446 -20.96 5.96 7.51
CA VAL A 446 -19.86 6.93 7.58
C VAL A 446 -18.60 6.27 8.15
N GLY A 447 -17.52 6.30 7.39
CA GLY A 447 -16.21 5.84 7.83
C GLY A 447 -15.42 6.95 8.51
N ILE A 448 -15.05 6.77 9.79
CA ILE A 448 -14.19 7.68 10.57
C ILE A 448 -13.06 6.92 11.24
N TYR A 449 -11.97 7.60 11.59
CA TYR A 449 -10.74 6.96 12.04
C TYR A 449 -10.14 7.71 13.23
N SER A 450 -9.97 6.99 14.34
CA SER A 450 -9.35 7.54 15.55
C SER A 450 -7.88 7.89 15.31
N ILE A 451 -7.42 8.95 15.95
CA ILE A 451 -6.01 9.34 15.99
C ILE A 451 -5.18 8.42 16.92
N SER A 452 -5.80 7.71 17.86
CA SER A 452 -5.11 6.93 18.89
C SER A 452 -4.05 5.94 18.34
N PRO A 453 -4.23 5.25 17.20
CA PRO A 453 -3.21 4.36 16.66
C PRO A 453 -1.90 5.05 16.23
N HIS A 454 -1.89 6.37 16.13
CA HIS A 454 -0.72 7.16 15.74
C HIS A 454 0.22 7.46 16.91
N TYR A 455 -0.27 7.27 18.14
CA TYR A 455 0.53 7.41 19.36
C TYR A 455 1.30 6.13 19.68
N PHE A 456 2.41 6.26 20.38
CA PHE A 456 3.03 5.16 21.10
C PHE A 456 2.13 4.77 22.29
N ASP A 457 2.44 3.65 22.93
CA ASP A 457 1.60 3.06 23.96
C ASP A 457 1.19 4.12 25.02
N GLN A 458 -0.05 4.05 25.50
CA GLN A 458 -0.69 5.01 26.41
C GLN A 458 -0.03 5.11 27.79
N THR A 459 1.00 4.29 28.04
CA THR A 459 1.72 4.22 29.34
C THR A 459 2.89 5.18 29.45
N LEU A 460 3.27 5.90 28.39
CA LEU A 460 4.30 6.92 28.52
C LEU A 460 3.65 8.21 29.07
N ASP A 461 4.05 8.58 30.29
CA ASP A 461 3.70 9.83 30.95
C ASP A 461 4.34 11.02 30.20
N PHE A 462 3.79 11.34 29.03
CA PHE A 462 4.08 12.60 28.36
C PHE A 462 3.20 13.68 29.02
N GLU A 463 3.78 14.41 29.94
CA GLU A 463 3.11 15.53 30.60
C GLU A 463 2.85 16.66 29.58
N GLN A 464 1.58 16.97 29.36
CA GLN A 464 1.00 18.32 29.22
C GLN A 464 0.98 19.05 27.86
N THR A 465 1.40 18.57 26.72
CA THR A 465 1.36 19.41 25.50
C THR A 465 0.30 19.07 24.46
N LEU A 466 -0.27 17.90 24.49
CA LEU A 466 -1.38 17.50 23.61
C LEU A 466 -2.56 17.04 24.45
N ASP A 467 -3.73 17.57 24.13
CA ASP A 467 -4.98 17.25 24.83
C ASP A 467 -5.42 15.79 24.53
N ARG A 468 -4.71 14.82 25.16
CA ARG A 468 -5.05 13.39 25.10
C ARG A 468 -6.34 13.07 25.87
N SER A 469 -6.94 14.04 26.53
CA SER A 469 -8.19 13.89 27.26
C SER A 469 -9.39 13.82 26.33
N CYS A 470 -9.26 14.28 25.09
CA CYS A 470 -10.33 14.40 24.13
C CYS A 470 -10.24 13.38 23.00
N LEU A 471 -11.39 12.96 22.48
CA LEU A 471 -11.48 12.14 21.28
C LEU A 471 -10.98 12.90 20.05
N GLY A 472 -10.01 12.35 19.35
CA GLY A 472 -9.49 12.89 18.09
C GLY A 472 -9.77 11.95 16.90
N LEU A 473 -10.18 12.54 15.78
CA LEU A 473 -10.39 11.85 14.51
C LEU A 473 -9.47 12.41 13.43
N VAL A 474 -8.81 11.56 12.67
CA VAL A 474 -8.07 11.93 11.46
C VAL A 474 -9.01 11.83 10.27
N MET A 475 -9.40 12.95 9.68
CA MET A 475 -10.41 13.02 8.62
C MET A 475 -9.80 13.43 7.28
N GLY A 476 -9.64 12.45 6.37
CA GLY A 476 -9.25 12.68 4.98
C GLY A 476 -10.46 13.10 4.13
N TYR A 477 -10.24 14.01 3.17
CA TYR A 477 -11.31 14.53 2.33
C TYR A 477 -11.06 14.38 0.82
N ALA A 478 -9.86 13.95 0.43
CA ALA A 478 -9.44 13.97 -0.96
C ALA A 478 -10.17 12.97 -1.87
N SER A 479 -10.77 11.92 -1.30
CA SER A 479 -11.54 10.91 -2.03
C SER A 479 -13.01 11.29 -2.25
N LEU A 480 -13.52 12.28 -1.50
CA LEU A 480 -14.92 12.61 -1.41
C LEU A 480 -15.33 13.74 -2.38
N THR A 481 -16.59 13.78 -2.74
CA THR A 481 -17.24 14.97 -3.33
C THR A 481 -17.76 15.90 -2.23
N GLU A 482 -17.91 17.20 -2.53
CA GLU A 482 -18.48 18.17 -1.60
C GLU A 482 -19.85 17.70 -1.05
N GLY A 483 -20.71 17.14 -1.92
CA GLY A 483 -22.01 16.59 -1.50
C GLY A 483 -21.93 15.36 -0.60
N GLN A 484 -20.91 14.52 -0.75
CA GLN A 484 -20.66 13.40 0.18
C GLN A 484 -20.17 13.91 1.53
N ILE A 485 -19.31 14.92 1.55
CA ILE A 485 -18.82 15.56 2.77
C ILE A 485 -19.98 16.09 3.60
N HIS A 486 -20.85 16.92 3.01
CA HIS A 486 -22.02 17.47 3.72
C HIS A 486 -22.98 16.39 4.24
N ARG A 487 -23.30 15.37 3.39
CA ARG A 487 -24.16 14.28 3.85
C ARG A 487 -23.49 13.44 4.94
N GLY A 488 -22.20 13.16 4.81
CA GLY A 488 -21.43 12.39 5.78
C GLY A 488 -21.40 13.09 7.15
N LEU A 489 -21.17 14.41 7.19
CA LEU A 489 -21.13 15.16 8.45
C LEU A 489 -22.48 15.24 9.15
N LYS A 490 -23.59 15.34 8.38
CA LYS A 490 -24.94 15.25 8.97
C LYS A 490 -25.22 13.89 9.62
N LEU A 491 -24.81 12.80 8.95
CA LEU A 491 -24.94 11.45 9.53
C LEU A 491 -23.99 11.27 10.72
N LEU A 492 -22.80 11.84 10.63
CA LEU A 492 -21.82 11.80 11.72
C LEU A 492 -22.32 12.53 12.97
N ARG A 493 -23.04 13.65 12.83
CA ARG A 493 -23.69 14.35 13.93
C ARG A 493 -24.69 13.42 14.65
N ARG A 494 -25.52 12.72 13.90
CA ARG A 494 -26.49 11.76 14.46
C ARG A 494 -25.77 10.62 15.20
N ALA A 495 -24.75 10.03 14.58
CA ALA A 495 -23.94 8.99 15.22
C ALA A 495 -23.32 9.47 16.54
N TYR A 496 -22.86 10.73 16.58
CA TYR A 496 -22.31 11.34 17.78
C TYR A 496 -23.35 11.48 18.89
N GLU A 497 -24.57 11.92 18.56
CA GLU A 497 -25.69 12.03 19.51
C GLU A 497 -26.10 10.66 20.06
N GLU A 498 -26.17 9.63 19.20
CA GLU A 498 -26.47 8.25 19.58
C GLU A 498 -25.37 7.68 20.51
N ALA A 499 -24.09 7.88 20.16
CA ALA A 499 -22.97 7.39 20.96
C ALA A 499 -22.82 8.09 22.32
N THR A 500 -23.12 9.40 22.41
CA THR A 500 -22.95 10.18 23.65
C THR A 500 -24.19 10.24 24.52
N GLY A 501 -25.35 9.80 24.02
CA GLY A 501 -26.63 9.97 24.70
C GLY A 501 -27.13 11.41 24.78
N CYS A 502 -26.47 12.33 24.07
CA CYS A 502 -26.85 13.75 23.95
C CYS A 502 -27.81 13.95 22.76
N GLY A 503 -28.92 13.23 22.71
CA GLY A 503 -30.03 13.56 21.81
C GLY A 503 -30.71 14.83 22.30
N ASP A 504 -31.03 15.77 21.40
CA ASP A 504 -31.72 17.02 21.69
C ASP A 504 -32.84 16.86 22.73
N VAL A 505 -32.62 17.41 23.91
CA VAL A 505 -33.75 17.88 24.72
C VAL A 505 -34.21 19.16 24.01
N SER A 506 -35.13 18.97 23.05
CA SER A 506 -35.82 20.02 22.30
C SER A 506 -36.59 20.95 23.23
#